data_1d0a8cebf33c764da4c44f874d55fcb7
#
_entry.id   1d0a8cebf33c764da4c44f874d55fcb7
#
_cell.length_a   1.000
_cell.length_b   1.000
_cell.length_c   1.000
_cell.angle_alpha   90.00
_cell.angle_beta   90.00
_cell.angle_gamma   90.00
#
_symmetry.space_group_name_H-M   'P 1'
#
loop_
_entity.id
_entity.type
_entity.pdbx_description
1 polymer ?
#
loop_
_entity_poly.entity_id
_entity_poly.type
_entity_poly.pdbx_seq_one_letter_code
_entity_poly.pdbx_strand_id
1 'polypeptide(L)'
;MLSTIALDTQVIKPGLCTGCGACQGMCPYWDSVDGRTICYFDCERRDGRCQRFCPRMPTDLDALRRQFFPAETILPEIGPFRGLYMTRAADESIRANAQHGGTMTALVELAMKEGFIDAAVLTRSKGGLNPEGTLAVTPEEIRACRGSSFQVPPTLAVLNRALQEDRYHAIGVVGTPCKTLAVYKMKGNPLPDHDHHASNIGMVFGLFCGWGLDWEGLNALTARHAGPEKVSHTDIPPSKYHSLELRTGAETVSVNLDEVTPLVRSGCHYCTDMTAEFADLS
;
A
#
# COMPACT_ATOMS: atom_id res chain seq x y z
N MET A 1 24.34 -10.13 11.66
CA MET A 1 24.38 -9.47 10.33
C MET A 1 23.93 -8.04 10.54
N LEU A 2 24.45 -7.07 9.82
CA LEU A 2 23.96 -5.69 9.84
C LEU A 2 22.57 -5.60 9.24
N SER A 3 21.73 -4.70 9.73
CA SER A 3 20.31 -4.63 9.36
C SER A 3 20.08 -4.32 7.88
N THR A 4 20.86 -3.41 7.29
CA THR A 4 20.79 -3.12 5.85
C THR A 4 21.22 -4.33 5.01
N ILE A 5 22.31 -5.00 5.39
CA ILE A 5 22.80 -6.20 4.70
C ILE A 5 21.78 -7.34 4.80
N ALA A 6 21.13 -7.51 5.96
CA ALA A 6 20.09 -8.53 6.13
C ALA A 6 18.90 -8.27 5.21
N LEU A 7 18.42 -7.03 5.14
CA LEU A 7 17.32 -6.67 4.25
C LEU A 7 17.72 -6.82 2.77
N ASP A 8 18.91 -6.36 2.40
CA ASP A 8 19.40 -6.46 1.03
C ASP A 8 19.51 -7.92 0.58
N THR A 9 20.16 -8.76 1.39
CA THR A 9 20.42 -10.17 1.04
C THR A 9 19.18 -11.07 1.10
N GLN A 10 18.24 -10.79 2.01
CA GLN A 10 17.07 -11.65 2.22
C GLN A 10 15.82 -11.18 1.46
N VAL A 11 15.76 -9.91 1.06
CA VAL A 11 14.55 -9.33 0.47
C VAL A 11 14.83 -8.65 -0.87
N ILE A 12 15.83 -7.77 -0.96
CA ILE A 12 16.05 -6.97 -2.18
C ILE A 12 16.66 -7.82 -3.27
N LYS A 13 17.83 -8.42 -3.03
CA LYS A 13 18.52 -9.27 -4.01
C LYS A 13 17.71 -10.47 -4.51
N PRO A 14 16.96 -11.19 -3.65
CA PRO A 14 16.08 -12.27 -4.13
C PRO A 14 14.81 -11.77 -4.86
N GLY A 15 14.60 -10.45 -4.99
CA GLY A 15 13.44 -9.89 -5.67
C GLY A 15 12.13 -9.97 -4.87
N LEU A 16 12.18 -10.16 -3.55
CA LEU A 16 10.98 -10.28 -2.70
C LEU A 16 10.39 -8.92 -2.29
N CYS A 17 11.07 -7.81 -2.61
CA CYS A 17 10.63 -6.48 -2.24
C CYS A 17 9.31 -6.10 -2.91
N THR A 18 8.33 -5.67 -2.11
CA THR A 18 7.02 -5.22 -2.59
C THR A 18 6.96 -3.73 -2.91
N GLY A 19 7.99 -2.95 -2.56
CA GLY A 19 8.01 -1.50 -2.76
C GLY A 19 7.13 -0.70 -1.77
N CYS A 20 6.74 -1.29 -0.63
CA CYS A 20 5.81 -0.66 0.31
C CYS A 20 6.31 0.63 0.98
N GLY A 21 7.65 0.84 1.06
CA GLY A 21 8.27 2.02 1.66
C GLY A 21 8.47 1.96 3.18
N ALA A 22 8.22 0.83 3.84
CA ALA A 22 8.37 0.71 5.29
C ALA A 22 9.82 0.94 5.81
N CYS A 23 10.82 0.70 4.97
CA CYS A 23 12.23 0.95 5.27
C CYS A 23 12.70 2.39 4.99
N GLN A 24 11.85 3.22 4.39
CA GLN A 24 12.17 4.56 3.88
C GLN A 24 11.53 5.67 4.71
N GLY A 25 11.95 6.92 4.47
CA GLY A 25 11.36 8.11 5.07
C GLY A 25 11.90 8.48 6.46
N MET A 26 12.40 7.52 7.23
CA MET A 26 13.03 7.74 8.54
C MET A 26 14.52 7.39 8.53
N CYS A 27 15.00 6.76 7.47
CA CYS A 27 16.38 6.31 7.35
C CYS A 27 16.97 6.89 6.05
N PRO A 28 18.12 7.58 6.12
CA PRO A 28 18.72 8.20 4.94
C PRO A 28 19.39 7.19 4.00
N TYR A 29 19.48 5.91 4.39
CA TYR A 29 20.19 4.90 3.61
C TYR A 29 19.27 4.17 2.62
N TRP A 30 17.95 4.25 2.78
CA TRP A 30 16.98 3.60 1.90
C TRP A 30 16.13 4.61 1.14
N ASP A 31 16.02 4.39 -0.16
CA ASP A 31 15.16 5.20 -1.03
C ASP A 31 14.50 4.35 -2.12
N SER A 32 13.67 4.97 -2.95
CA SER A 32 12.99 4.34 -4.08
C SER A 32 13.25 5.12 -5.35
N VAL A 33 13.75 4.43 -6.36
CA VAL A 33 13.96 4.98 -7.70
C VAL A 33 13.22 4.07 -8.69
N ASP A 34 12.30 4.64 -9.47
CA ASP A 34 11.49 3.93 -10.47
C ASP A 34 10.82 2.66 -9.91
N GLY A 35 10.24 2.79 -8.71
CA GLY A 35 9.58 1.70 -8.01
C GLY A 35 10.50 0.63 -7.41
N ARG A 36 11.83 0.78 -7.52
CA ARG A 36 12.84 -0.12 -6.94
C ARG A 36 13.37 0.47 -5.65
N THR A 37 13.41 -0.34 -4.60
CA THR A 37 14.05 0.03 -3.33
C THR A 37 15.55 -0.15 -3.45
N ILE A 38 16.31 0.89 -3.14
CA ILE A 38 17.78 0.91 -3.19
C ILE A 38 18.37 1.26 -1.83
N CYS A 39 19.53 0.69 -1.50
CA CYS A 39 20.33 1.03 -0.35
C CYS A 39 21.56 1.82 -0.78
N TYR A 40 21.73 3.03 -0.26
CA TYR A 40 22.88 3.86 -0.59
C TYR A 40 24.14 3.50 0.21
N PHE A 41 23.94 3.12 1.48
CA PHE A 41 25.04 2.85 2.40
C PHE A 41 24.69 1.75 3.40
N ASP A 42 25.70 1.01 3.84
CA ASP A 42 25.54 0.05 4.93
C ASP A 42 25.37 0.77 6.27
N CYS A 43 24.52 0.20 7.12
CA CYS A 43 24.24 0.69 8.46
C CYS A 43 24.92 -0.22 9.48
N GLU A 44 25.56 0.37 10.49
CA GLU A 44 26.24 -0.39 11.56
C GLU A 44 25.27 -1.06 12.54
N ARG A 45 23.98 -0.71 12.52
CA ARG A 45 22.97 -1.32 13.41
C ARG A 45 22.70 -2.77 13.02
N ARG A 46 22.67 -3.64 14.01
CA ARG A 46 22.28 -5.06 13.82
C ARG A 46 20.77 -5.27 13.81
N ASP A 47 20.04 -4.33 14.40
CA ASP A 47 18.60 -4.37 14.58
C ASP A 47 18.03 -3.00 14.21
N GLY A 48 17.57 -2.87 13.00
CA GLY A 48 17.08 -1.62 12.43
C GLY A 48 15.62 -1.71 11.97
N ARG A 49 14.96 -0.56 11.90
CA ARG A 49 13.57 -0.44 11.43
C ARG A 49 13.35 -1.08 10.06
N CYS A 50 14.31 -0.94 9.16
CA CYS A 50 14.24 -1.53 7.81
C CYS A 50 14.03 -3.04 7.84
N GLN A 51 14.66 -3.75 8.76
CA GLN A 51 14.51 -5.19 8.95
C GLN A 51 13.23 -5.52 9.75
N ARG A 52 13.00 -4.82 10.88
CA ARG A 52 11.86 -5.11 11.76
C ARG A 52 10.51 -4.87 11.09
N PHE A 53 10.38 -3.81 10.32
CA PHE A 53 9.11 -3.39 9.74
C PHE A 53 8.84 -3.99 8.37
N CYS A 54 9.86 -4.58 7.71
CA CYS A 54 9.67 -5.17 6.40
C CYS A 54 8.69 -6.36 6.45
N PRO A 55 7.62 -6.34 5.63
CA PRO A 55 6.62 -7.41 5.62
C PRO A 55 7.15 -8.72 5.01
N ARG A 56 8.35 -8.67 4.40
CA ARG A 56 9.01 -9.84 3.80
C ARG A 56 10.12 -10.42 4.68
N MET A 57 10.46 -9.77 5.78
CA MET A 57 11.31 -10.37 6.80
C MET A 57 10.49 -11.33 7.68
N PRO A 58 11.07 -12.42 8.15
CA PRO A 58 10.39 -13.42 8.97
C PRO A 58 9.60 -12.78 10.13
N THR A 59 8.36 -13.23 10.31
CA THR A 59 7.42 -12.67 11.29
C THR A 59 6.53 -13.80 11.81
N ASP A 60 6.31 -13.85 13.12
CA ASP A 60 5.27 -14.68 13.70
C ASP A 60 3.91 -13.99 13.50
N LEU A 61 3.24 -14.34 12.39
CA LEU A 61 1.94 -13.79 12.02
C LEU A 61 0.86 -14.14 13.03
N ASP A 62 0.92 -15.34 13.64
CA ASP A 62 -0.06 -15.78 14.61
C ASP A 62 0.07 -15.00 15.92
N ALA A 63 1.29 -14.68 16.34
CA ALA A 63 1.49 -13.81 17.49
C ALA A 63 0.92 -12.40 17.20
N LEU A 64 1.16 -11.88 16.00
CA LEU A 64 0.65 -10.57 15.59
C LEU A 64 -0.89 -10.55 15.53
N ARG A 65 -1.52 -11.61 14.98
CA ARG A 65 -2.98 -11.78 14.97
C ARG A 65 -3.55 -11.80 16.39
N ARG A 66 -2.99 -12.61 17.28
CA ARG A 66 -3.44 -12.68 18.66
C ARG A 66 -3.33 -11.36 19.39
N GLN A 67 -2.31 -10.58 19.10
CA GLN A 67 -2.08 -9.30 19.75
C GLN A 67 -3.07 -8.22 19.32
N PHE A 68 -3.37 -8.12 18.02
CA PHE A 68 -4.14 -7.00 17.46
C PHE A 68 -5.54 -7.35 16.98
N PHE A 69 -5.77 -8.61 16.60
CA PHE A 69 -7.01 -9.07 16.00
C PHE A 69 -7.57 -10.30 16.74
N PRO A 70 -7.86 -10.19 18.04
CA PRO A 70 -8.48 -11.28 18.75
C PRO A 70 -9.88 -11.51 18.16
N ALA A 71 -10.07 -12.60 17.43
CA ALA A 71 -11.33 -12.97 16.80
C ALA A 71 -11.67 -14.42 17.09
N GLU A 72 -12.96 -14.71 17.26
CA GLU A 72 -13.47 -16.06 17.44
C GLU A 72 -13.43 -16.84 16.13
N THR A 73 -13.57 -16.15 14.99
CA THR A 73 -13.59 -16.75 13.66
C THR A 73 -12.36 -16.34 12.88
N ILE A 74 -11.62 -17.34 12.41
CA ILE A 74 -10.47 -17.18 11.52
C ILE A 74 -10.68 -18.11 10.33
N LEU A 75 -10.70 -17.55 9.12
CA LEU A 75 -10.67 -18.34 7.89
C LEU A 75 -9.28 -18.23 7.27
N PRO A 76 -8.69 -19.33 6.78
CA PRO A 76 -7.36 -19.31 6.17
C PRO A 76 -7.23 -18.35 5.01
N GLU A 77 -8.31 -18.12 4.26
CA GLU A 77 -8.34 -17.29 3.05
C GLU A 77 -8.43 -15.80 3.33
N ILE A 78 -8.97 -15.40 4.49
CA ILE A 78 -9.23 -13.98 4.80
C ILE A 78 -8.71 -13.54 6.17
N GLY A 79 -8.18 -14.45 6.97
CA GLY A 79 -7.71 -14.17 8.32
C GLY A 79 -8.83 -13.97 9.35
N PRO A 80 -8.57 -13.27 10.47
CA PRO A 80 -9.57 -12.95 11.48
C PRO A 80 -10.57 -11.91 10.94
N PHE A 81 -11.87 -12.14 11.14
CA PHE A 81 -12.91 -11.20 10.73
C PHE A 81 -14.10 -11.20 11.70
N ARG A 82 -14.85 -10.10 11.71
CA ARG A 82 -16.08 -9.93 12.48
C ARG A 82 -17.34 -9.96 11.62
N GLY A 83 -17.23 -9.62 10.34
CA GLY A 83 -18.34 -9.63 9.40
C GLY A 83 -17.89 -9.31 7.99
N LEU A 84 -18.67 -9.78 7.02
CA LEU A 84 -18.46 -9.51 5.59
C LEU A 84 -19.67 -8.75 5.06
N TYR A 85 -19.42 -7.66 4.37
CA TYR A 85 -20.45 -6.76 3.88
C TYR A 85 -20.21 -6.36 2.43
N MET A 86 -21.27 -6.30 1.65
CA MET A 86 -21.26 -5.64 0.35
C MET A 86 -21.64 -4.18 0.55
N THR A 87 -20.74 -3.26 0.19
CA THR A 87 -20.91 -1.85 0.50
C THR A 87 -20.68 -0.95 -0.71
N ARG A 88 -21.27 0.24 -0.65
CA ARG A 88 -20.96 1.35 -1.56
C ARG A 88 -21.12 2.67 -0.82
N ALA A 89 -20.44 3.71 -1.27
CA ALA A 89 -20.61 5.06 -0.72
C ALA A 89 -22.07 5.52 -0.87
N ALA A 90 -22.64 6.12 0.17
CA ALA A 90 -23.98 6.72 0.10
C ALA A 90 -23.97 8.02 -0.74
N ASP A 91 -22.87 8.79 -0.65
CA ASP A 91 -22.66 10.01 -1.42
C ASP A 91 -22.47 9.70 -2.91
N GLU A 92 -23.38 10.23 -3.75
CA GLU A 92 -23.33 10.05 -5.20
C GLU A 92 -22.12 10.71 -5.84
N SER A 93 -21.64 11.82 -5.31
CA SER A 93 -20.47 12.52 -5.82
C SER A 93 -19.18 11.69 -5.62
N ILE A 94 -19.10 10.90 -4.54
CA ILE A 94 -18.03 9.94 -4.32
C ILE A 94 -18.15 8.78 -5.32
N ARG A 95 -19.38 8.20 -5.46
CA ARG A 95 -19.59 7.07 -6.37
C ARG A 95 -19.32 7.39 -7.83
N ALA A 96 -19.78 8.54 -8.31
CA ALA A 96 -19.61 8.96 -9.70
C ALA A 96 -18.15 9.11 -10.13
N ASN A 97 -17.25 9.34 -9.17
CA ASN A 97 -15.82 9.52 -9.39
C ASN A 97 -14.97 8.35 -8.88
N ALA A 98 -15.59 7.32 -8.34
CA ALA A 98 -14.89 6.13 -7.87
C ALA A 98 -14.68 5.13 -9.02
N GLN A 99 -13.64 4.32 -8.92
CA GLN A 99 -13.39 3.21 -9.84
C GLN A 99 -14.46 2.12 -9.68
N HIS A 100 -14.89 1.88 -8.41
CA HIS A 100 -15.97 0.94 -8.06
C HIS A 100 -16.99 1.65 -7.16
N GLY A 101 -17.40 1.05 -6.04
CA GLY A 101 -18.44 1.58 -5.16
C GLY A 101 -18.06 2.82 -4.31
N GLY A 102 -16.79 3.24 -4.28
CA GLY A 102 -16.33 4.40 -3.52
C GLY A 102 -16.27 4.20 -2.00
N THR A 103 -16.44 2.97 -1.51
CA THR A 103 -16.49 2.64 -0.09
C THR A 103 -15.25 3.13 0.67
N MET A 104 -14.05 2.86 0.16
CA MET A 104 -12.82 3.24 0.84
C MET A 104 -12.72 4.75 1.04
N THR A 105 -12.95 5.54 0.00
CA THR A 105 -12.96 7.01 0.10
C THR A 105 -13.96 7.49 1.15
N ALA A 106 -15.20 6.95 1.13
CA ALA A 106 -16.24 7.33 2.08
C ALA A 106 -15.89 6.96 3.52
N LEU A 107 -15.28 5.80 3.75
CA LEU A 107 -14.86 5.36 5.10
C LEU A 107 -13.74 6.23 5.66
N VAL A 108 -12.73 6.58 4.85
CA VAL A 108 -11.62 7.45 5.28
C VAL A 108 -12.13 8.87 5.57
N GLU A 109 -13.02 9.42 4.73
CA GLU A 109 -13.65 10.71 5.00
C GLU A 109 -14.50 10.68 6.27
N LEU A 110 -15.26 9.61 6.47
CA LEU A 110 -16.07 9.46 7.69
C LEU A 110 -15.17 9.38 8.93
N ALA A 111 -14.10 8.60 8.88
CA ALA A 111 -13.17 8.49 9.99
C ALA A 111 -12.52 9.83 10.35
N MET A 112 -12.19 10.65 9.35
CA MET A 112 -11.66 11.99 9.57
C MET A 112 -12.75 12.93 10.14
N LYS A 113 -13.95 12.91 9.60
CA LYS A 113 -15.08 13.73 10.06
C LYS A 113 -15.48 13.43 11.51
N GLU A 114 -15.49 12.16 11.89
CA GLU A 114 -15.85 11.71 13.24
C GLU A 114 -14.66 11.79 14.23
N GLY A 115 -13.49 12.26 13.79
CA GLY A 115 -12.31 12.45 14.63
C GLY A 115 -11.57 11.15 15.01
N PHE A 116 -11.83 10.04 14.32
CA PHE A 116 -11.04 8.81 14.47
C PHE A 116 -9.64 8.94 13.90
N ILE A 117 -9.46 9.83 12.93
CA ILE A 117 -8.17 10.17 12.34
C ILE A 117 -8.07 11.69 12.13
N ASP A 118 -6.88 12.25 12.28
CA ASP A 118 -6.56 13.66 12.05
C ASP A 118 -5.76 13.91 10.75
N ALA A 119 -5.22 12.83 10.17
CA ALA A 119 -4.58 12.80 8.86
C ALA A 119 -4.72 11.40 8.25
N ALA A 120 -4.55 11.28 6.95
CA ALA A 120 -4.57 10.00 6.25
C ALA A 120 -3.39 9.86 5.28
N VAL A 121 -2.67 8.75 5.37
CA VAL A 121 -1.64 8.34 4.40
C VAL A 121 -2.28 7.50 3.32
N LEU A 122 -2.21 7.99 2.09
CA LEU A 122 -2.88 7.46 0.92
C LEU A 122 -1.90 7.31 -0.26
N THR A 123 -2.37 6.73 -1.34
CA THR A 123 -1.69 6.75 -2.63
C THR A 123 -2.45 7.66 -3.58
N ARG A 124 -1.75 8.60 -4.21
CA ARG A 124 -2.29 9.48 -5.25
C ARG A 124 -1.66 9.13 -6.59
N SER A 125 -2.48 8.95 -7.61
CA SER A 125 -2.01 8.80 -8.97
C SER A 125 -1.89 10.17 -9.64
N LYS A 126 -0.77 10.40 -10.31
CA LYS A 126 -0.55 11.60 -11.14
C LYS A 126 -0.81 11.21 -12.60
N GLY A 127 -2.08 11.29 -13.02
CA GLY A 127 -2.44 10.98 -14.40
C GLY A 127 -2.36 9.49 -14.76
N GLY A 128 -2.85 8.59 -13.88
CA GLY A 128 -2.99 7.16 -14.18
C GLY A 128 -1.74 6.30 -13.95
N LEU A 129 -0.56 6.86 -14.13
CA LEU A 129 0.75 6.22 -13.91
C LEU A 129 1.56 7.00 -12.88
N ASN A 130 2.69 6.41 -12.46
CA ASN A 130 3.65 7.02 -11.54
C ASN A 130 3.00 7.52 -10.24
N PRO A 131 2.31 6.65 -9.48
CA PRO A 131 1.64 7.01 -8.25
C PRO A 131 2.66 7.42 -7.17
N GLU A 132 2.20 8.24 -6.24
CA GLU A 132 2.99 8.64 -5.07
C GLU A 132 2.22 8.40 -3.77
N GLY A 133 2.97 8.19 -2.68
CA GLY A 133 2.41 8.31 -1.34
C GLY A 133 2.12 9.77 -1.02
N THR A 134 1.02 10.05 -0.35
CA THR A 134 0.64 11.41 0.06
C THR A 134 0.00 11.40 1.45
N LEU A 135 0.11 12.52 2.16
CA LEU A 135 -0.60 12.78 3.40
C LEU A 135 -1.76 13.72 3.08
N ALA A 136 -2.97 13.33 3.42
CA ALA A 136 -4.19 14.11 3.27
C ALA A 136 -4.70 14.54 4.65
N VAL A 137 -5.09 15.80 4.79
CA VAL A 137 -5.62 16.39 6.03
C VAL A 137 -7.00 17.03 5.84
N THR A 138 -7.55 16.93 4.63
CA THR A 138 -8.89 17.38 4.30
C THR A 138 -9.66 16.33 3.48
N PRO A 139 -11.00 16.34 3.48
CA PRO A 139 -11.81 15.48 2.63
C PRO A 139 -11.49 15.62 1.13
N GLU A 140 -11.19 16.83 0.66
CA GLU A 140 -10.87 17.12 -0.73
C GLU A 140 -9.56 16.43 -1.14
N GLU A 141 -8.57 16.45 -0.26
CA GLU A 141 -7.29 15.75 -0.48
C GLU A 141 -7.48 14.23 -0.48
N ILE A 142 -8.37 13.69 0.39
CA ILE A 142 -8.75 12.27 0.38
C ILE A 142 -9.39 11.92 -0.97
N ARG A 143 -10.35 12.73 -1.44
CA ARG A 143 -11.02 12.52 -2.75
C ARG A 143 -10.04 12.60 -3.93
N ALA A 144 -9.00 13.41 -3.83
CA ALA A 144 -7.96 13.48 -4.86
C ALA A 144 -7.12 12.19 -4.99
N CYS A 145 -7.17 11.30 -3.98
CA CYS A 145 -6.48 10.00 -3.96
C CYS A 145 -7.35 8.83 -4.46
N ARG A 146 -8.52 9.12 -5.05
CA ARG A 146 -9.42 8.08 -5.58
C ARG A 146 -8.82 7.32 -6.76
N GLY A 147 -9.31 6.13 -6.98
CA GLY A 147 -8.86 5.24 -8.04
C GLY A 147 -7.76 4.27 -7.58
N SER A 148 -7.51 3.25 -8.39
CA SER A 148 -6.46 2.27 -8.14
C SER A 148 -5.19 2.59 -8.93
N SER A 149 -4.07 2.15 -8.42
CA SER A 149 -2.82 2.13 -9.17
C SER A 149 -2.22 0.74 -9.09
N PHE A 150 -1.80 0.23 -10.23
CA PHE A 150 -1.14 -1.09 -10.31
C PHE A 150 0.37 -1.00 -10.08
N GLN A 151 0.96 0.19 -10.17
CA GLN A 151 2.32 0.44 -9.69
C GLN A 151 2.29 0.69 -8.18
N VAL A 152 3.24 0.13 -7.45
CA VAL A 152 3.30 0.23 -5.98
C VAL A 152 4.27 1.34 -5.57
N PRO A 153 3.79 2.50 -5.12
CA PRO A 153 4.65 3.56 -4.59
C PRO A 153 5.06 3.26 -3.15
N PRO A 154 6.16 3.87 -2.67
CA PRO A 154 6.63 3.74 -1.29
C PRO A 154 5.77 4.56 -0.32
N THR A 155 4.46 4.26 -0.25
CA THR A 155 3.48 5.02 0.53
C THR A 155 3.84 5.10 2.01
N LEU A 156 4.42 4.04 2.60
CA LEU A 156 4.80 4.05 4.01
C LEU A 156 6.02 4.93 4.32
N ALA A 157 6.76 5.39 3.31
CA ALA A 157 7.77 6.43 3.51
C ALA A 157 7.13 7.76 3.95
N VAL A 158 5.90 8.05 3.47
CA VAL A 158 5.14 9.23 3.91
C VAL A 158 4.66 9.05 5.35
N LEU A 159 4.14 7.85 5.69
CA LEU A 159 3.78 7.53 7.08
C LEU A 159 4.98 7.74 8.02
N ASN A 160 6.13 7.18 7.67
CA ASN A 160 7.32 7.28 8.48
C ASN A 160 7.75 8.74 8.72
N ARG A 161 7.68 9.60 7.71
CA ARG A 161 7.94 11.04 7.87
C ARG A 161 6.91 11.71 8.76
N ALA A 162 5.61 11.45 8.54
CA ALA A 162 4.54 12.03 9.33
C ALA A 162 4.63 11.64 10.82
N LEU A 163 5.00 10.39 11.11
CA LEU A 163 5.26 9.92 12.48
C LEU A 163 6.47 10.63 13.11
N GLN A 164 7.50 10.92 12.33
CA GLN A 164 8.71 11.58 12.80
C GLN A 164 8.48 13.06 13.11
N GLU A 165 7.58 13.71 12.38
CA GLU A 165 7.19 15.11 12.61
C GLU A 165 6.38 15.29 13.89
N ASP A 166 5.79 14.23 14.43
CA ASP A 166 4.95 14.18 15.64
C ASP A 166 3.87 15.28 15.70
N ARG A 167 3.34 15.61 14.53
CA ARG A 167 2.31 16.65 14.37
C ARG A 167 0.90 16.07 14.43
N TYR A 168 0.73 14.80 14.02
CA TYR A 168 -0.54 14.12 13.94
C TYR A 168 -0.58 12.98 14.97
N HIS A 169 -1.74 12.81 15.62
CA HIS A 169 -1.86 11.90 16.75
C HIS A 169 -2.79 10.71 16.46
N ALA A 170 -3.47 10.73 15.31
CA ALA A 170 -4.36 9.66 14.86
C ALA A 170 -4.30 9.49 13.34
N ILE A 171 -3.16 9.03 12.81
CA ILE A 171 -2.95 8.90 11.37
C ILE A 171 -3.69 7.67 10.84
N GLY A 172 -4.61 7.87 9.89
CA GLY A 172 -5.19 6.80 9.07
C GLY A 172 -4.20 6.32 8.00
N VAL A 173 -4.18 5.03 7.73
CA VAL A 173 -3.32 4.46 6.66
C VAL A 173 -4.15 3.60 5.73
N VAL A 174 -4.18 3.94 4.44
CA VAL A 174 -4.80 3.09 3.41
C VAL A 174 -3.71 2.30 2.70
N GLY A 175 -3.83 0.97 2.72
CA GLY A 175 -2.77 0.11 2.20
C GLY A 175 -3.24 -1.24 1.66
N THR A 176 -2.45 -1.78 0.75
CA THR A 176 -2.53 -3.17 0.30
C THR A 176 -1.95 -4.10 1.39
N PRO A 177 -2.14 -5.43 1.34
CA PRO A 177 -1.70 -6.37 2.37
C PRO A 177 -0.26 -6.20 2.87
N CYS A 178 0.68 -5.99 1.95
CA CYS A 178 2.08 -5.78 2.32
C CYS A 178 2.30 -4.47 3.11
N LYS A 179 1.48 -3.44 2.88
CA LYS A 179 1.54 -2.17 3.61
C LYS A 179 0.89 -2.31 4.98
N THR A 180 -0.29 -2.92 5.06
CA THR A 180 -1.00 -3.11 6.33
C THR A 180 -0.21 -4.01 7.29
N LEU A 181 0.35 -5.14 6.79
CA LEU A 181 1.24 -5.97 7.58
C LEU A 181 2.46 -5.19 8.11
N ALA A 182 3.09 -4.37 7.26
CA ALA A 182 4.22 -3.54 7.69
C ALA A 182 3.82 -2.56 8.81
N VAL A 183 2.66 -1.94 8.71
CA VAL A 183 2.11 -1.04 9.74
C VAL A 183 1.91 -1.79 11.07
N TYR A 184 1.31 -2.98 11.05
CA TYR A 184 1.13 -3.76 12.28
C TYR A 184 2.46 -4.30 12.84
N LYS A 185 3.46 -4.56 12.00
CA LYS A 185 4.83 -4.82 12.47
C LYS A 185 5.44 -3.59 13.15
N MET A 186 5.16 -2.37 12.69
CA MET A 186 5.57 -1.13 13.38
C MET A 186 4.92 -1.02 14.76
N LYS A 187 3.60 -1.29 14.85
CA LYS A 187 2.83 -1.24 16.12
C LYS A 187 3.27 -2.34 17.10
N GLY A 188 3.54 -3.55 16.61
CA GLY A 188 3.81 -4.73 17.44
C GLY A 188 5.28 -4.98 17.75
N ASN A 189 6.20 -4.29 17.10
CA ASN A 189 7.62 -4.56 17.21
C ASN A 189 8.45 -3.26 17.38
N PRO A 190 8.18 -2.49 18.44
CA PRO A 190 8.89 -1.24 18.67
C PRO A 190 10.40 -1.47 18.86
N LEU A 191 11.19 -0.48 18.50
CA LEU A 191 12.62 -0.50 18.77
C LEU A 191 12.88 -0.13 20.24
N PRO A 192 13.74 -0.88 20.96
CA PRO A 192 13.96 -0.63 22.38
C PRO A 192 14.59 0.74 22.69
N ASP A 193 15.37 1.28 21.76
CA ASP A 193 16.18 2.48 21.92
C ASP A 193 15.66 3.68 21.11
N HIS A 194 14.51 3.55 20.48
CA HIS A 194 13.97 4.62 19.66
C HIS A 194 12.46 4.49 19.45
N ASP A 195 11.72 5.44 19.97
CA ASP A 195 10.30 5.58 19.65
C ASP A 195 10.15 6.12 18.22
N HIS A 196 9.31 5.49 17.41
CA HIS A 196 8.93 5.96 16.10
C HIS A 196 7.45 6.36 16.04
N HIS A 197 6.86 6.58 17.20
CA HIS A 197 5.49 7.10 17.39
C HIS A 197 4.40 6.25 16.71
N ALA A 198 4.57 4.91 16.65
CA ALA A 198 3.56 4.02 16.06
C ALA A 198 2.21 4.06 16.79
N SER A 199 2.16 4.56 18.04
CA SER A 199 0.94 4.86 18.77
C SER A 199 0.07 5.91 18.08
N ASN A 200 0.67 6.78 17.27
CA ASN A 200 -0.04 7.80 16.49
C ASN A 200 -0.70 7.24 15.22
N ILE A 201 -0.60 5.94 14.96
CA ILE A 201 -1.37 5.29 13.90
C ILE A 201 -2.75 4.94 14.45
N GLY A 202 -3.76 5.72 14.03
CA GLY A 202 -5.15 5.59 14.50
C GLY A 202 -5.88 4.40 13.87
N MET A 203 -6.06 4.42 12.55
CA MET A 203 -6.81 3.38 11.82
C MET A 203 -6.03 2.89 10.59
N VAL A 204 -6.18 1.61 10.30
CA VAL A 204 -5.61 0.96 9.11
C VAL A 204 -6.73 0.43 8.23
N PHE A 205 -6.79 0.95 7.01
CA PHE A 205 -7.76 0.57 6.00
C PHE A 205 -7.08 -0.32 4.96
N GLY A 206 -7.54 -1.55 4.83
CA GLY A 206 -7.03 -2.53 3.90
C GLY A 206 -7.67 -2.44 2.53
N LEU A 207 -6.89 -2.71 1.50
CA LEU A 207 -7.36 -2.87 0.13
C LEU A 207 -7.10 -4.31 -0.30
N PHE A 208 -8.09 -4.97 -0.87
CA PHE A 208 -7.89 -6.25 -1.52
C PHE A 208 -6.87 -6.10 -2.65
N CYS A 209 -5.93 -7.02 -2.75
CA CYS A 209 -4.84 -6.90 -3.71
C CYS A 209 -4.41 -8.28 -4.20
N GLY A 210 -4.51 -8.52 -5.50
CA GLY A 210 -3.95 -9.71 -6.15
C GLY A 210 -2.45 -9.59 -6.41
N TRP A 211 -1.99 -8.41 -6.85
CA TRP A 211 -0.60 -8.13 -7.21
C TRP A 211 -0.37 -6.64 -7.50
N GLY A 212 0.90 -6.27 -7.62
CA GLY A 212 1.36 -4.98 -8.14
C GLY A 212 2.26 -5.21 -9.34
N LEU A 213 2.32 -4.23 -10.25
CA LEU A 213 3.12 -4.30 -11.47
C LEU A 213 4.48 -3.61 -11.31
N ASP A 214 5.45 -4.08 -12.06
CA ASP A 214 6.73 -3.43 -12.21
C ASP A 214 6.56 -2.07 -12.93
N TRP A 215 7.29 -1.06 -12.48
CA TRP A 215 7.13 0.31 -12.99
C TRP A 215 7.60 0.44 -14.42
N GLU A 216 8.80 -0.06 -14.71
CA GLU A 216 9.41 0.01 -16.03
C GLU A 216 8.59 -0.80 -17.04
N GLY A 217 8.18 -2.02 -16.64
CA GLY A 217 7.36 -2.89 -17.47
C GLY A 217 6.01 -2.28 -17.81
N LEU A 218 5.30 -1.70 -16.83
CA LEU A 218 3.99 -1.06 -17.09
C LEU A 218 4.16 0.21 -17.93
N ASN A 219 5.16 1.02 -17.68
CA ASN A 219 5.44 2.21 -18.48
C ASN A 219 5.76 1.84 -19.94
N ALA A 220 6.54 0.78 -20.17
CA ALA A 220 6.84 0.29 -21.51
C ALA A 220 5.60 -0.29 -22.22
N LEU A 221 4.75 -1.02 -21.48
CA LEU A 221 3.49 -1.54 -22.00
C LEU A 221 2.57 -0.40 -22.45
N THR A 222 2.37 0.59 -21.59
CA THR A 222 1.50 1.74 -21.88
C THR A 222 2.03 2.59 -23.02
N ALA A 223 3.36 2.79 -23.12
CA ALA A 223 3.98 3.49 -24.24
C ALA A 223 3.70 2.81 -25.58
N ARG A 224 3.71 1.47 -25.58
CA ARG A 224 3.48 0.66 -26.77
C ARG A 224 2.04 0.73 -27.26
N HIS A 225 1.05 0.76 -26.35
CA HIS A 225 -0.36 0.67 -26.67
C HIS A 225 -1.08 2.04 -26.76
N ALA A 226 -0.68 3.00 -25.95
CA ALA A 226 -1.42 4.26 -25.81
C ALA A 226 -0.55 5.52 -25.72
N GLY A 227 0.76 5.38 -25.49
CA GLY A 227 1.67 6.47 -25.14
C GLY A 227 1.49 6.89 -23.67
N PRO A 228 2.55 6.83 -22.83
CA PRO A 228 2.44 6.96 -21.37
C PRO A 228 1.92 8.32 -20.91
N GLU A 229 2.23 9.39 -21.64
CA GLU A 229 1.78 10.76 -21.33
C GLU A 229 0.29 10.99 -21.53
N LYS A 230 -0.39 10.07 -22.25
CA LYS A 230 -1.81 10.17 -22.57
C LYS A 230 -2.71 9.40 -21.62
N VAL A 231 -2.16 8.46 -20.84
CA VAL A 231 -2.95 7.63 -19.94
C VAL A 231 -3.36 8.43 -18.71
N SER A 232 -4.65 8.66 -18.57
CA SER A 232 -5.24 9.38 -17.43
C SER A 232 -5.74 8.46 -16.34
N HIS A 233 -6.01 7.19 -16.65
CA HIS A 233 -6.54 6.20 -15.70
C HIS A 233 -6.25 4.78 -16.20
N THR A 234 -6.01 3.89 -15.24
CA THR A 234 -5.85 2.45 -15.51
C THR A 234 -6.86 1.66 -14.67
N ASP A 235 -7.51 0.67 -15.27
CA ASP A 235 -8.49 -0.18 -14.60
C ASP A 235 -8.41 -1.63 -15.09
N ILE A 236 -8.80 -2.56 -14.23
CA ILE A 236 -9.09 -3.94 -14.60
C ILE A 236 -10.56 -4.18 -14.29
N PRO A 237 -11.43 -4.13 -15.30
CA PRO A 237 -12.86 -4.28 -15.09
C PRO A 237 -13.21 -5.68 -14.57
N PRO A 238 -14.39 -5.86 -13.94
CA PRO A 238 -14.81 -7.13 -13.41
C PRO A 238 -14.73 -8.27 -14.44
N SER A 239 -14.21 -9.34 -14.02
CA SER A 239 -13.70 -10.60 -14.56
C SER A 239 -14.05 -11.09 -15.99
N LYS A 240 -15.09 -10.58 -16.66
CA LYS A 240 -15.48 -11.12 -17.97
C LYS A 240 -14.63 -10.65 -19.16
N TYR A 241 -13.78 -9.66 -18.98
CA TYR A 241 -13.02 -9.03 -20.07
C TYR A 241 -11.53 -9.38 -20.11
N HIS A 242 -10.94 -9.88 -19.01
CA HIS A 242 -9.53 -10.27 -18.94
C HIS A 242 -8.57 -9.25 -19.54
N SER A 243 -8.79 -7.97 -19.27
CA SER A 243 -7.99 -6.88 -19.84
C SER A 243 -7.65 -5.79 -18.84
N LEU A 244 -6.48 -5.18 -19.02
CA LEU A 244 -6.13 -3.89 -18.46
C LEU A 244 -6.63 -2.79 -19.40
N GLU A 245 -7.49 -1.91 -18.92
CA GLU A 245 -7.96 -0.75 -19.64
C GLU A 245 -7.06 0.46 -19.37
N LEU A 246 -6.63 1.11 -20.44
CA LEU A 246 -5.87 2.35 -20.44
C LEU A 246 -6.75 3.46 -20.99
N ARG A 247 -7.15 4.42 -20.17
CA ARG A 247 -7.97 5.57 -20.61
C ARG A 247 -7.07 6.71 -21.06
N THR A 248 -7.30 7.18 -22.29
CA THR A 248 -6.54 8.27 -22.93
C THR A 248 -7.51 9.37 -23.37
N GLY A 249 -7.87 10.27 -22.46
CA GLY A 249 -8.89 11.28 -22.78
C GLY A 249 -10.27 10.65 -23.06
N ALA A 250 -10.71 10.62 -24.33
CA ALA A 250 -12.00 10.05 -24.73
C ALA A 250 -11.93 8.57 -25.13
N GLU A 251 -10.75 8.02 -25.28
CA GLU A 251 -10.55 6.64 -25.76
C GLU A 251 -10.15 5.71 -24.61
N THR A 252 -10.53 4.42 -24.76
CA THR A 252 -10.07 3.35 -23.87
C THR A 252 -9.41 2.27 -24.71
N VAL A 253 -8.14 1.99 -24.39
CA VAL A 253 -7.38 0.92 -25.02
C VAL A 253 -7.37 -0.28 -24.06
N SER A 254 -7.80 -1.45 -24.56
CA SER A 254 -7.78 -2.70 -23.78
C SER A 254 -6.54 -3.50 -24.12
N VAL A 255 -5.79 -3.89 -23.10
CA VAL A 255 -4.59 -4.73 -23.21
C VAL A 255 -4.88 -6.07 -22.55
N ASN A 256 -4.60 -7.18 -23.23
CA ASN A 256 -4.84 -8.53 -22.69
C ASN A 256 -4.01 -8.75 -21.43
N LEU A 257 -4.60 -9.36 -20.40
CA LEU A 257 -3.89 -9.71 -19.17
C LEU A 257 -2.71 -10.67 -19.39
N ASP A 258 -2.69 -11.43 -20.48
CA ASP A 258 -1.52 -12.26 -20.85
C ASP A 258 -0.27 -11.42 -21.12
N GLU A 259 -0.41 -10.17 -21.57
CA GLU A 259 0.70 -9.21 -21.72
C GLU A 259 1.07 -8.53 -20.39
N VAL A 260 0.11 -8.43 -19.47
CA VAL A 260 0.25 -7.75 -18.18
C VAL A 260 0.84 -8.67 -17.11
N THR A 261 0.41 -9.93 -17.08
CA THR A 261 0.82 -10.93 -16.08
C THR A 261 2.34 -11.08 -15.94
N PRO A 262 3.15 -11.09 -17.02
CA PRO A 262 4.60 -11.14 -16.90
C PRO A 262 5.23 -9.93 -16.21
N LEU A 263 4.49 -8.83 -16.07
CA LEU A 263 4.94 -7.60 -15.41
C LEU A 263 4.65 -7.58 -13.90
N VAL A 264 4.03 -8.64 -13.37
CA VAL A 264 3.78 -8.76 -11.94
C VAL A 264 5.10 -8.79 -11.18
N ARG A 265 5.21 -7.94 -10.16
CA ARG A 265 6.41 -7.88 -9.31
C ARG A 265 6.72 -9.26 -8.71
N SER A 266 7.98 -9.67 -8.77
CA SER A 266 8.41 -10.99 -8.28
C SER A 266 8.01 -11.23 -6.81
N GLY A 267 8.09 -10.21 -5.95
CA GLY A 267 7.64 -10.30 -4.56
C GLY A 267 6.14 -10.60 -4.40
N CYS A 268 5.30 -10.25 -5.38
CA CYS A 268 3.86 -10.51 -5.30
C CYS A 268 3.52 -12.00 -5.50
N HIS A 269 4.33 -12.76 -6.23
CA HIS A 269 4.13 -14.21 -6.41
C HIS A 269 4.23 -15.02 -5.10
N TYR A 270 4.83 -14.45 -4.07
CA TYR A 270 4.97 -15.08 -2.74
C TYR A 270 4.01 -14.48 -1.70
N CYS A 271 2.98 -13.73 -2.14
CA CYS A 271 1.99 -13.16 -1.24
C CYS A 271 0.91 -14.17 -0.92
N THR A 272 0.62 -14.36 0.36
CA THR A 272 -0.43 -15.26 0.84
C THR A 272 -1.66 -14.52 1.37
N ASP A 273 -1.59 -13.19 1.48
CA ASP A 273 -2.69 -12.35 1.92
C ASP A 273 -3.21 -11.52 0.74
N MET A 274 -4.47 -11.73 0.37
CA MET A 274 -5.16 -11.00 -0.69
C MET A 274 -6.20 -10.02 -0.15
N THR A 275 -6.52 -10.11 1.14
CA THR A 275 -7.64 -9.39 1.77
C THR A 275 -7.19 -8.30 2.74
N ALA A 276 -5.87 -8.13 2.92
CA ALA A 276 -5.29 -7.22 3.91
C ALA A 276 -5.75 -7.56 5.34
N GLU A 277 -5.55 -8.81 5.74
CA GLU A 277 -5.98 -9.34 7.05
C GLU A 277 -5.47 -8.52 8.25
N PHE A 278 -4.35 -7.80 8.09
CA PHE A 278 -3.81 -6.88 9.08
C PHE A 278 -4.34 -5.46 8.82
N ALA A 279 -5.66 -5.29 8.92
CA ALA A 279 -6.33 -3.98 8.83
C ALA A 279 -7.51 -3.94 9.81
N ASP A 280 -7.89 -2.74 10.26
CA ASP A 280 -9.08 -2.55 11.11
C ASP A 280 -10.36 -2.70 10.27
N LEU A 281 -10.30 -2.27 9.01
CA LEU A 281 -11.33 -2.43 7.97
C LEU A 281 -10.65 -2.79 6.65
N SER A 282 -11.18 -3.73 5.91
CA SER A 282 -10.62 -4.19 4.64
C SER A 282 -11.73 -4.46 3.60
#